data_162e34819a2305d115f72c768b32f48a
#
_entry.id   162e34819a2305d115f72c768b32f48a
#
_cell.length_a   1.000
_cell.length_b   1.000
_cell.length_c   1.000
_cell.angle_alpha   90.00
_cell.angle_beta   90.00
_cell.angle_gamma   90.00
#
_symmetry.space_group_name_H-M   'P 1'
#
loop_
_entity.id
_entity.type
_entity.pdbx_description
1 polymer ?
#
loop_
_entity_poly.entity_id
_entity_poly.type
_entity_poly.pdbx_seq_one_letter_code
_entity_poly.pdbx_strand_id
1 'polypeptide(L)'
;MNEGEPNNDYLLQKLQLQKSSFLSEGFVKAKTRIDRIDRSINLLKKNQKDLIEAMADDFGHRAHQQSKLADIDGSIGPLENAKKNLKKWMKPQKRKVTFPLGLFGARGRIEYQPLGVIGCISPWNFPVNLVFSPLAGIFSAGNRAMIKPSEYTPATSQLIKDLIEEAYSPEEVIVILGGAEVGKAFAALPFDHLLYTGSGAVAKHIMKSAAENLVPLTLELGGKSPVIIGESADLQV
;
A
#
# COMPACT_ATOMS: atom_id res chain seq x y z
N MET A 1 -24.45 1.37 3.01
CA MET A 1 -23.74 0.31 2.25
C MET A 1 -24.76 -0.41 1.41
N ASN A 2 -24.46 -0.65 0.14
CA ASN A 2 -25.34 -1.40 -0.75
C ASN A 2 -25.41 -2.87 -0.30
N GLU A 3 -26.50 -3.58 -0.64
CA GLU A 3 -26.58 -5.03 -0.39
C GLU A 3 -25.39 -5.74 -1.05
N GLY A 4 -24.60 -6.48 -0.24
CA GLY A 4 -23.40 -7.19 -0.68
C GLY A 4 -22.04 -6.47 -0.43
N GLU A 5 -22.02 -5.21 -0.01
CA GLU A 5 -20.77 -4.54 0.38
C GLU A 5 -20.30 -4.97 1.78
N PRO A 6 -18.96 -5.02 2.01
CA PRO A 6 -18.39 -5.34 3.32
C PRO A 6 -18.88 -4.38 4.42
N ASN A 7 -19.44 -4.92 5.49
CA ASN A 7 -19.85 -4.15 6.65
C ASN A 7 -18.70 -3.96 7.67
N ASN A 8 -18.93 -3.14 8.69
CA ASN A 8 -17.92 -2.85 9.73
C ASN A 8 -17.43 -4.11 10.44
N ASP A 9 -18.31 -5.05 10.76
CA ASP A 9 -17.94 -6.28 11.47
C ASP A 9 -17.02 -7.15 10.63
N TYR A 10 -17.30 -7.27 9.32
CA TYR A 10 -16.42 -7.97 8.37
C TYR A 10 -15.04 -7.31 8.31
N LEU A 11 -14.98 -5.98 8.20
CA LEU A 11 -13.72 -5.23 8.14
C LEU A 11 -12.90 -5.42 9.43
N LEU A 12 -13.54 -5.31 10.59
CA LEU A 12 -12.91 -5.54 11.89
C LEU A 12 -12.41 -6.98 12.03
N GLN A 13 -13.20 -7.97 11.61
CA GLN A 13 -12.80 -9.38 11.63
C GLN A 13 -11.53 -9.61 10.79
N LYS A 14 -11.45 -9.01 9.59
CA LYS A 14 -10.26 -9.12 8.72
C LYS A 14 -9.04 -8.45 9.33
N LEU A 15 -9.20 -7.28 9.92
CA LEU A 15 -8.13 -6.60 10.64
C LEU A 15 -7.63 -7.43 11.83
N GLN A 16 -8.53 -8.01 12.63
CA GLN A 16 -8.17 -8.85 13.77
C GLN A 16 -7.45 -10.14 13.34
N LEU A 17 -7.88 -10.75 12.23
CA LEU A 17 -7.18 -11.90 11.65
C LEU A 17 -5.71 -11.55 11.36
N GLN A 18 -5.46 -10.43 10.68
CA GLN A 18 -4.10 -9.98 10.37
C GLN A 18 -3.31 -9.60 11.62
N LYS A 19 -3.90 -8.90 12.60
CA LYS A 19 -3.24 -8.54 13.86
C LYS A 19 -2.84 -9.79 14.65
N SER A 20 -3.74 -10.75 14.79
CA SER A 20 -3.47 -12.00 15.51
C SER A 20 -2.35 -12.80 14.83
N SER A 21 -2.39 -12.90 13.49
CA SER A 21 -1.35 -13.58 12.74
C SER A 21 0.00 -12.84 12.81
N PHE A 22 0.00 -11.51 12.78
CA PHE A 22 1.22 -10.71 12.96
C PHE A 22 1.87 -10.97 14.33
N LEU A 23 1.09 -10.97 15.40
CA LEU A 23 1.57 -11.24 16.75
C LEU A 23 2.11 -12.67 16.89
N SER A 24 1.45 -13.66 16.28
CA SER A 24 1.88 -15.06 16.34
C SER A 24 3.14 -15.35 15.51
N GLU A 25 3.34 -14.65 14.37
CA GLU A 25 4.55 -14.78 13.55
C GLU A 25 5.79 -14.22 14.25
N GLY A 26 5.62 -13.15 15.04
CA GLY A 26 6.71 -12.47 15.74
C GLY A 26 7.71 -11.82 14.75
N PHE A 27 9.02 -12.07 14.97
CA PHE A 27 10.05 -11.46 14.13
C PHE A 27 10.08 -12.04 12.72
N VAL A 28 9.67 -11.23 11.74
CA VAL A 28 9.65 -11.62 10.32
C VAL A 28 11.06 -11.58 9.73
N LYS A 29 11.58 -12.76 9.37
CA LYS A 29 12.93 -12.92 8.81
C LYS A 29 13.05 -12.29 7.41
N ALA A 30 14.27 -11.89 7.03
CA ALA A 30 14.55 -11.33 5.69
C ALA A 30 14.07 -12.24 4.55
N LYS A 31 14.20 -13.56 4.70
CA LYS A 31 13.74 -14.54 3.68
C LYS A 31 12.23 -14.41 3.43
N THR A 32 11.43 -14.35 4.48
CA THR A 32 9.96 -14.20 4.38
C THR A 32 9.57 -12.85 3.75
N ARG A 33 10.25 -11.76 4.15
CA ARG A 33 10.00 -10.42 3.55
C ARG A 33 10.34 -10.40 2.05
N ILE A 34 11.45 -11.01 1.66
CA ILE A 34 11.87 -11.14 0.25
C ILE A 34 10.86 -11.99 -0.52
N ASP A 35 10.38 -13.10 0.05
CA ASP A 35 9.38 -13.96 -0.57
C ASP A 35 8.09 -13.18 -0.87
N ARG A 36 7.59 -12.39 0.10
CA ARG A 36 6.42 -11.53 -0.11
C ARG A 36 6.63 -10.51 -1.23
N ILE A 37 7.81 -9.89 -1.31
CA ILE A 37 8.17 -8.97 -2.40
C ILE A 37 8.25 -9.69 -3.74
N ASP A 38 8.86 -10.88 -3.79
CA ASP A 38 9.00 -11.68 -5.01
C ASP A 38 7.66 -12.13 -5.57
N ARG A 39 6.71 -12.49 -4.69
CA ARG A 39 5.34 -12.81 -5.11
C ARG A 39 4.66 -11.62 -5.79
N SER A 40 4.80 -10.39 -5.27
CA SER A 40 4.28 -9.18 -5.94
C SER A 40 4.93 -8.95 -7.30
N ILE A 41 6.26 -9.06 -7.41
CA ILE A 41 6.97 -8.89 -8.68
C ILE A 41 6.53 -9.94 -9.72
N ASN A 42 6.42 -11.20 -9.31
CA ASN A 42 6.00 -12.30 -10.18
C ASN A 42 4.54 -12.14 -10.64
N LEU A 43 3.66 -11.72 -9.74
CA LEU A 43 2.25 -11.42 -10.03
C LEU A 43 2.15 -10.35 -11.12
N LEU A 44 2.85 -9.23 -10.95
CA LEU A 44 2.84 -8.14 -11.93
C LEU A 44 3.41 -8.56 -13.28
N LYS A 45 4.53 -9.30 -13.30
CA LYS A 45 5.17 -9.77 -14.54
C LYS A 45 4.30 -10.80 -15.28
N LYS A 46 3.72 -11.75 -14.55
CA LYS A 46 2.89 -12.83 -15.13
C LYS A 46 1.60 -12.29 -15.72
N ASN A 47 0.95 -11.34 -15.06
CA ASN A 47 -0.38 -10.85 -15.40
C ASN A 47 -0.36 -9.43 -16.03
N GLN A 48 0.80 -9.00 -16.55
CA GLN A 48 0.98 -7.67 -17.12
C GLN A 48 -0.06 -7.32 -18.18
N LYS A 49 -0.36 -8.26 -19.09
CA LYS A 49 -1.30 -8.05 -20.19
C LYS A 49 -2.72 -7.84 -19.66
N ASP A 50 -3.18 -8.70 -18.79
CA ASP A 50 -4.54 -8.66 -18.23
C ASP A 50 -4.76 -7.39 -17.39
N LEU A 51 -3.74 -6.96 -16.62
CA LEU A 51 -3.79 -5.70 -15.88
C LEU A 51 -3.85 -4.47 -16.80
N ILE A 52 -3.14 -4.48 -17.93
CA ILE A 52 -3.19 -3.40 -18.92
C ILE A 52 -4.56 -3.35 -19.60
N GLU A 53 -5.14 -4.49 -19.94
CA GLU A 53 -6.48 -4.60 -20.51
C GLU A 53 -7.55 -4.13 -19.52
N ALA A 54 -7.51 -4.55 -18.28
CA ALA A 54 -8.44 -4.09 -17.24
C ALA A 54 -8.38 -2.57 -17.03
N MET A 55 -7.17 -1.98 -17.05
CA MET A 55 -7.04 -0.52 -17.01
C MET A 55 -7.59 0.15 -18.28
N ALA A 56 -7.44 -0.44 -19.45
CA ALA A 56 -8.01 0.09 -20.67
C ALA A 56 -9.55 0.04 -20.63
N ASP A 57 -10.14 -1.01 -20.08
CA ASP A 57 -11.59 -1.13 -19.89
C ASP A 57 -12.12 -0.04 -18.93
N ASP A 58 -11.45 0.20 -17.81
CA ASP A 58 -11.87 1.21 -16.83
C ASP A 58 -11.76 2.65 -17.38
N PHE A 59 -10.72 2.94 -18.20
CA PHE A 59 -10.45 4.30 -18.69
C PHE A 59 -10.99 4.56 -20.09
N GLY A 60 -11.29 3.52 -20.88
CA GLY A 60 -11.79 3.61 -22.25
C GLY A 60 -10.80 4.10 -23.30
N HIS A 61 -9.79 4.87 -22.93
CA HIS A 61 -8.82 5.50 -23.85
C HIS A 61 -7.37 5.50 -23.35
N ARG A 62 -7.07 4.82 -22.24
CA ARG A 62 -5.71 4.79 -21.68
C ARG A 62 -4.77 3.99 -22.56
N ALA A 63 -3.67 4.61 -22.97
CA ALA A 63 -2.66 3.95 -23.80
C ALA A 63 -1.99 2.79 -23.04
N HIS A 64 -1.89 1.62 -23.68
CA HIS A 64 -1.25 0.43 -23.09
C HIS A 64 0.21 0.70 -22.67
N GLN A 65 0.94 1.52 -23.43
CA GLN A 65 2.31 1.94 -23.10
C GLN A 65 2.37 2.73 -21.80
N GLN A 66 1.41 3.62 -21.58
CA GLN A 66 1.30 4.38 -20.33
C GLN A 66 1.02 3.45 -19.15
N SER A 67 0.05 2.54 -19.29
CA SER A 67 -0.27 1.55 -18.26
C SER A 67 0.94 0.66 -17.94
N LYS A 68 1.66 0.20 -18.98
CA LYS A 68 2.88 -0.59 -18.78
C LYS A 68 3.94 0.19 -18.03
N LEU A 69 4.30 1.38 -18.50
CA LEU A 69 5.41 2.16 -17.93
C LEU A 69 5.10 2.69 -16.54
N ALA A 70 3.92 3.30 -16.35
CA ALA A 70 3.59 4.01 -15.13
C ALA A 70 3.04 3.09 -14.03
N ASP A 71 2.23 2.09 -14.40
CA ASP A 71 1.61 1.19 -13.43
C ASP A 71 2.42 -0.08 -13.21
N ILE A 72 2.79 -0.81 -14.26
CA ILE A 72 3.47 -2.11 -14.09
C ILE A 72 4.95 -1.90 -13.76
N ASP A 73 5.71 -1.27 -14.66
CA ASP A 73 7.16 -1.07 -14.47
C ASP A 73 7.41 -0.12 -13.29
N GLY A 74 6.54 0.90 -13.10
CA GLY A 74 6.54 1.80 -11.95
C GLY A 74 6.34 1.11 -10.61
N SER A 75 5.63 -0.02 -10.57
CA SER A 75 5.46 -0.85 -9.36
C SER A 75 6.65 -1.80 -9.14
N ILE A 76 7.16 -2.39 -10.22
CA ILE A 76 8.26 -3.37 -10.13
C ILE A 76 9.55 -2.71 -9.62
N GLY A 77 9.86 -1.50 -10.08
CA GLY A 77 11.08 -0.78 -9.68
C GLY A 77 11.26 -0.64 -8.17
N PRO A 78 10.30 -0.06 -7.43
CA PRO A 78 10.33 0.02 -5.96
C PRO A 78 10.44 -1.35 -5.27
N LEU A 79 9.74 -2.37 -5.77
CA LEU A 79 9.80 -3.73 -5.22
C LEU A 79 11.20 -4.36 -5.38
N GLU A 80 11.81 -4.25 -6.56
CA GLU A 80 13.17 -4.74 -6.82
C GLU A 80 14.21 -3.97 -5.99
N ASN A 81 14.05 -2.65 -5.87
CA ASN A 81 14.92 -1.83 -5.01
C ASN A 81 14.82 -2.24 -3.54
N ALA A 82 13.59 -2.48 -3.05
CA ALA A 82 13.36 -2.94 -1.69
C ALA A 82 14.03 -4.30 -1.44
N LYS A 83 13.81 -5.27 -2.33
CA LYS A 83 14.45 -6.59 -2.26
C LYS A 83 15.99 -6.48 -2.20
N LYS A 84 16.59 -5.65 -3.05
CA LYS A 84 18.04 -5.44 -3.11
C LYS A 84 18.61 -4.86 -1.82
N ASN A 85 17.89 -3.92 -1.20
CA ASN A 85 18.39 -3.17 -0.04
C ASN A 85 17.92 -3.73 1.32
N LEU A 86 16.96 -4.65 1.35
CA LEU A 86 16.31 -5.13 2.56
C LEU A 86 17.27 -5.52 3.68
N LYS A 87 18.26 -6.37 3.37
CA LYS A 87 19.22 -6.83 4.36
C LYS A 87 20.06 -5.69 4.97
N LYS A 88 20.30 -4.61 4.20
CA LYS A 88 20.99 -3.41 4.69
C LYS A 88 20.05 -2.61 5.61
N TRP A 89 18.78 -2.44 5.23
CA TRP A 89 17.79 -1.70 6.00
C TRP A 89 17.45 -2.37 7.35
N MET A 90 17.48 -3.68 7.41
CA MET A 90 17.23 -4.46 8.64
C MET A 90 18.40 -4.41 9.65
N LYS A 91 19.57 -3.86 9.29
CA LYS A 91 20.71 -3.80 10.21
C LYS A 91 20.49 -2.78 11.32
N PRO A 92 20.70 -3.15 12.59
CA PRO A 92 20.68 -2.19 13.68
C PRO A 92 21.70 -1.07 13.50
N GLN A 93 21.32 0.15 13.86
CA GLN A 93 22.21 1.32 13.80
C GLN A 93 22.78 1.60 15.20
N LYS A 94 24.09 1.52 15.36
CA LYS A 94 24.77 1.90 16.61
C LYS A 94 24.54 3.38 16.93
N ARG A 95 24.34 3.70 18.19
CA ARG A 95 24.20 5.07 18.72
C ARG A 95 25.17 5.28 19.89
N LYS A 96 25.63 6.53 20.02
CA LYS A 96 26.41 6.93 21.18
C LYS A 96 25.53 6.92 22.44
N VAL A 97 26.10 6.51 23.55
CA VAL A 97 25.46 6.64 24.86
C VAL A 97 26.08 7.81 25.63
N THR A 98 25.33 8.35 26.59
CA THR A 98 25.78 9.48 27.42
C THR A 98 27.02 9.08 28.22
N PHE A 99 28.04 9.98 28.24
CA PHE A 99 29.20 9.85 29.12
C PHE A 99 28.75 9.92 30.58
N PRO A 100 29.30 9.07 31.51
CA PRO A 100 30.38 8.09 31.30
C PRO A 100 29.90 6.66 31.03
N LEU A 101 28.61 6.41 30.77
CA LEU A 101 28.02 5.06 30.67
C LEU A 101 28.74 4.14 29.68
N GLY A 102 29.28 4.70 28.58
CA GLY A 102 30.04 3.94 27.60
C GLY A 102 31.32 3.32 28.18
N LEU A 103 31.95 3.96 29.17
CA LEU A 103 33.13 3.43 29.86
C LEU A 103 32.79 2.18 30.70
N PHE A 104 31.55 2.09 31.16
CA PHE A 104 31.03 0.94 31.94
C PHE A 104 30.35 -0.11 31.03
N GLY A 105 30.61 -0.07 29.72
CA GLY A 105 30.13 -1.09 28.77
C GLY A 105 28.70 -0.89 28.22
N ALA A 106 28.05 0.25 28.53
CA ALA A 106 26.74 0.55 27.95
C ALA A 106 26.82 0.74 26.43
N ARG A 107 25.83 0.20 25.71
CA ARG A 107 25.73 0.28 24.26
C ARG A 107 24.33 0.72 23.84
N GLY A 108 24.27 1.68 22.90
CA GLY A 108 23.02 2.17 22.30
C GLY A 108 22.87 1.68 20.86
N ARG A 109 21.66 1.27 20.48
CA ARG A 109 21.34 0.94 19.09
C ARG A 109 19.88 1.28 18.77
N ILE A 110 19.60 1.56 17.51
CA ILE A 110 18.24 1.64 16.95
C ILE A 110 17.99 0.35 16.19
N GLU A 111 16.90 -0.33 16.52
CA GLU A 111 16.38 -1.48 15.79
C GLU A 111 15.04 -1.10 15.14
N TYR A 112 14.94 -1.32 13.84
CA TYR A 112 13.70 -1.08 13.10
C TYR A 112 12.78 -2.27 13.28
N GLN A 113 11.59 -2.01 13.83
CA GLN A 113 10.55 -3.00 14.06
C GLN A 113 9.37 -2.75 13.11
N PRO A 114 8.64 -3.81 12.69
CA PRO A 114 7.38 -3.63 11.99
C PRO A 114 6.35 -2.98 12.90
N LEU A 115 5.43 -2.20 12.32
CA LEU A 115 4.33 -1.57 13.04
C LEU A 115 3.20 -2.56 13.32
N GLY A 116 2.86 -3.40 12.33
CA GLY A 116 1.75 -4.33 12.40
C GLY A 116 0.97 -4.42 11.09
N VAL A 117 -0.29 -4.05 11.11
CA VAL A 117 -1.19 -4.06 9.94
C VAL A 117 -1.33 -2.64 9.39
N ILE A 118 -0.95 -2.48 8.13
CA ILE A 118 -1.02 -1.21 7.42
C ILE A 118 -2.28 -1.17 6.56
N GLY A 119 -3.16 -0.20 6.80
CA GLY A 119 -4.22 0.15 5.87
C GLY A 119 -3.66 0.93 4.68
N CYS A 120 -4.13 0.64 3.46
CA CYS A 120 -3.72 1.36 2.26
C CYS A 120 -4.96 1.70 1.43
N ILE A 121 -5.25 3.00 1.26
CA ILE A 121 -6.34 3.48 0.39
C ILE A 121 -5.71 4.08 -0.85
N SER A 122 -5.99 3.49 -2.01
CA SER A 122 -5.38 3.84 -3.29
C SER A 122 -6.38 4.54 -4.22
N PRO A 123 -5.94 5.54 -5.00
CA PRO A 123 -6.78 6.27 -5.95
C PRO A 123 -6.88 5.53 -7.30
N TRP A 124 -7.65 6.13 -8.21
CA TRP A 124 -7.96 5.59 -9.53
C TRP A 124 -6.91 5.88 -10.62
N ASN A 125 -6.12 6.95 -10.49
CA ASN A 125 -5.29 7.47 -11.59
C ASN A 125 -4.09 6.58 -11.98
N PHE A 126 -3.53 5.84 -11.01
CA PHE A 126 -2.51 4.80 -11.21
C PHE A 126 -2.88 3.58 -10.35
N PRO A 127 -3.96 2.85 -10.73
CA PRO A 127 -4.62 1.90 -9.84
C PRO A 127 -3.76 0.70 -9.47
N VAL A 128 -2.85 0.27 -10.36
CA VAL A 128 -1.91 -0.83 -10.06
C VAL A 128 -0.69 -0.31 -9.29
N ASN A 129 -0.10 0.80 -9.74
CA ASN A 129 1.10 1.35 -9.09
C ASN A 129 0.84 1.70 -7.63
N LEU A 130 -0.24 2.44 -7.34
CA LEU A 130 -0.53 2.93 -6.00
C LEU A 130 -1.09 1.86 -5.05
N VAL A 131 -1.28 0.64 -5.54
CA VAL A 131 -1.47 -0.58 -4.72
C VAL A 131 -0.14 -1.28 -4.46
N PHE A 132 0.66 -1.55 -5.50
CA PHE A 132 1.84 -2.41 -5.38
C PHE A 132 3.11 -1.67 -4.92
N SER A 133 3.32 -0.41 -5.28
CA SER A 133 4.49 0.36 -4.82
C SER A 133 4.55 0.49 -3.29
N PRO A 134 3.44 0.78 -2.56
CA PRO A 134 3.44 0.78 -1.11
C PRO A 134 3.81 -0.57 -0.48
N LEU A 135 3.45 -1.69 -1.13
CA LEU A 135 3.79 -3.03 -0.64
C LEU A 135 5.30 -3.25 -0.54
N ALA A 136 6.12 -2.56 -1.35
CA ALA A 136 7.57 -2.60 -1.24
C ALA A 136 8.05 -2.17 0.16
N GLY A 137 7.53 -1.08 0.68
CA GLY A 137 7.82 -0.59 2.03
C GLY A 137 7.19 -1.44 3.13
N ILE A 138 5.91 -1.79 2.95
CA ILE A 138 5.12 -2.58 3.90
C ILE A 138 5.80 -3.94 4.17
N PHE A 139 6.14 -4.68 3.12
CA PHE A 139 6.81 -5.99 3.25
C PHE A 139 8.25 -5.86 3.73
N SER A 140 8.99 -4.83 3.28
CA SER A 140 10.36 -4.59 3.74
C SER A 140 10.43 -4.36 5.24
N ALA A 141 9.46 -3.63 5.78
CA ALA A 141 9.36 -3.42 7.22
C ALA A 141 8.87 -4.67 7.99
N GLY A 142 8.29 -5.66 7.30
CA GLY A 142 7.74 -6.88 7.89
C GLY A 142 6.28 -6.75 8.32
N ASN A 143 5.58 -5.75 7.80
CA ASN A 143 4.17 -5.49 8.06
C ASN A 143 3.25 -6.38 7.21
N ARG A 144 1.96 -6.32 7.53
CA ARG A 144 0.84 -6.87 6.77
C ARG A 144 0.06 -5.75 6.13
N ALA A 145 -0.76 -6.05 5.12
CA ALA A 145 -1.50 -5.04 4.39
C ALA A 145 -3.00 -5.36 4.28
N MET A 146 -3.83 -4.36 4.57
CA MET A 146 -5.21 -4.30 4.13
C MET A 146 -5.33 -3.19 3.09
N ILE A 147 -5.89 -3.47 1.91
CA ILE A 147 -5.89 -2.54 0.77
C ILE A 147 -7.32 -2.25 0.36
N LYS A 148 -7.64 -0.98 0.19
CA LYS A 148 -8.90 -0.52 -0.42
C LYS A 148 -8.56 0.25 -1.70
N PRO A 149 -8.63 -0.43 -2.88
CA PRO A 149 -8.45 0.26 -4.16
C PRO A 149 -9.67 1.13 -4.48
N SER A 150 -9.56 1.93 -5.53
CA SER A 150 -10.62 2.85 -5.94
C SER A 150 -11.82 2.13 -6.55
N GLU A 151 -13.01 2.59 -6.23
CA GLU A 151 -14.26 2.19 -6.86
C GLU A 151 -14.44 2.75 -8.27
N TYR A 152 -13.62 3.71 -8.68
CA TYR A 152 -13.65 4.31 -10.01
C TYR A 152 -12.89 3.49 -11.07
N THR A 153 -12.19 2.43 -10.65
CA THR A 153 -11.50 1.49 -11.53
C THR A 153 -11.91 0.06 -11.17
N PRO A 154 -13.20 -0.30 -11.39
CA PRO A 154 -13.77 -1.54 -10.89
C PRO A 154 -13.16 -2.79 -11.53
N ALA A 155 -12.89 -2.80 -12.85
CA ALA A 155 -12.28 -3.94 -13.54
C ALA A 155 -10.86 -4.20 -13.01
N THR A 156 -10.04 -3.14 -12.93
CA THR A 156 -8.67 -3.23 -12.40
C THR A 156 -8.67 -3.65 -10.93
N SER A 157 -9.57 -3.08 -10.12
CA SER A 157 -9.64 -3.36 -8.67
C SER A 157 -10.08 -4.79 -8.39
N GLN A 158 -11.02 -5.33 -9.18
CA GLN A 158 -11.44 -6.73 -9.07
C GLN A 158 -10.28 -7.67 -9.45
N LEU A 159 -9.62 -7.41 -10.58
CA LEU A 159 -8.48 -8.22 -11.00
C LEU A 159 -7.34 -8.19 -9.97
N ILE A 160 -7.01 -7.02 -9.42
CA ILE A 160 -6.00 -6.90 -8.34
C ILE A 160 -6.41 -7.76 -7.14
N LYS A 161 -7.69 -7.76 -6.75
CA LYS A 161 -8.19 -8.58 -5.65
C LYS A 161 -7.96 -10.06 -5.93
N ASP A 162 -8.40 -10.54 -7.10
CA ASP A 162 -8.31 -11.95 -7.48
C ASP A 162 -6.84 -12.43 -7.50
N LEU A 163 -5.95 -11.63 -8.10
CA LEU A 163 -4.52 -11.92 -8.17
C LEU A 163 -3.82 -11.90 -6.79
N ILE A 164 -4.23 -11.01 -5.90
CA ILE A 164 -3.70 -10.97 -4.53
C ILE A 164 -4.20 -12.17 -3.73
N GLU A 165 -5.47 -12.57 -3.86
CA GLU A 165 -6.01 -13.76 -3.20
C GLU A 165 -5.39 -15.06 -3.70
N GLU A 166 -4.93 -15.13 -4.97
CA GLU A 166 -4.15 -16.25 -5.50
C GLU A 166 -2.74 -16.31 -4.89
N ALA A 167 -2.10 -15.16 -4.68
CA ALA A 167 -0.70 -15.05 -4.30
C ALA A 167 -0.44 -14.98 -2.79
N TYR A 168 -1.39 -14.53 -2.00
CA TYR A 168 -1.24 -14.27 -0.57
C TYR A 168 -2.39 -14.84 0.24
N SER A 169 -2.07 -15.28 1.45
CA SER A 169 -3.13 -15.58 2.42
C SER A 169 -3.78 -14.29 2.96
N PRO A 170 -5.04 -14.34 3.41
CA PRO A 170 -5.71 -13.18 3.99
C PRO A 170 -4.99 -12.61 5.23
N GLU A 171 -4.20 -13.42 5.90
CA GLU A 171 -3.35 -13.01 7.02
C GLU A 171 -2.20 -12.11 6.59
N GLU A 172 -1.75 -12.19 5.33
CA GLU A 172 -0.64 -11.40 4.81
C GLU A 172 -1.12 -10.14 4.10
N VAL A 173 -2.02 -10.31 3.13
CA VAL A 173 -2.59 -9.21 2.34
C VAL A 173 -4.06 -9.50 2.06
N ILE A 174 -4.90 -8.50 2.19
CA ILE A 174 -6.31 -8.58 1.80
C ILE A 174 -6.73 -7.33 1.04
N VAL A 175 -7.55 -7.50 0.00
CA VAL A 175 -8.15 -6.41 -0.77
C VAL A 175 -9.62 -6.29 -0.42
N ILE A 176 -10.05 -5.10 -0.06
CA ILE A 176 -11.43 -4.75 0.28
C ILE A 176 -12.00 -3.87 -0.85
N LEU A 177 -12.94 -4.42 -1.59
CA LEU A 177 -13.69 -3.66 -2.59
C LEU A 177 -14.91 -2.99 -1.96
N GLY A 178 -15.37 -1.91 -2.56
CA GLY A 178 -16.56 -1.19 -2.15
C GLY A 178 -16.45 0.31 -2.40
N GLY A 179 -17.59 0.99 -2.31
CA GLY A 179 -17.74 2.42 -2.57
C GLY A 179 -17.24 3.32 -1.42
N ALA A 180 -17.68 4.58 -1.47
CA ALA A 180 -17.24 5.61 -0.51
C ALA A 180 -17.60 5.25 0.94
N GLU A 181 -18.73 4.60 1.20
CA GLU A 181 -19.13 4.23 2.57
C GLU A 181 -18.20 3.15 3.14
N VAL A 182 -17.80 2.16 2.32
CA VAL A 182 -16.78 1.18 2.71
C VAL A 182 -15.43 1.88 2.95
N GLY A 183 -15.09 2.88 2.14
CA GLY A 183 -13.89 3.70 2.34
C GLY A 183 -13.88 4.45 3.68
N LYS A 184 -15.02 5.03 4.09
CA LYS A 184 -15.19 5.68 5.41
C LYS A 184 -15.02 4.68 6.55
N ALA A 185 -15.70 3.53 6.45
CA ALA A 185 -15.61 2.46 7.44
C ALA A 185 -14.18 1.92 7.54
N PHE A 186 -13.50 1.73 6.42
CA PHE A 186 -12.10 1.31 6.36
C PHE A 186 -11.17 2.33 7.04
N ALA A 187 -11.34 3.64 6.78
CA ALA A 187 -10.52 4.69 7.38
C ALA A 187 -10.70 4.82 8.90
N ALA A 188 -11.82 4.34 9.45
CA ALA A 188 -12.10 4.34 10.88
C ALA A 188 -11.56 3.11 11.62
N LEU A 189 -10.97 2.13 10.91
CA LEU A 189 -10.40 0.95 11.56
C LEU A 189 -9.13 1.30 12.37
N PRO A 190 -8.91 0.62 13.50
CA PRO A 190 -7.73 0.82 14.35
C PRO A 190 -6.49 0.13 13.77
N PHE A 191 -6.03 0.61 12.60
CA PHE A 191 -4.77 0.18 11.99
C PHE A 191 -3.56 0.59 12.83
N ASP A 192 -2.42 -0.05 12.60
CA ASP A 192 -1.15 0.36 13.20
C ASP A 192 -0.50 1.50 12.40
N HIS A 193 -0.92 1.70 11.16
CA HIS A 193 -0.67 2.85 10.28
C HIS A 193 -1.66 2.86 9.12
N LEU A 194 -2.01 4.04 8.59
CA LEU A 194 -2.84 4.16 7.41
C LEU A 194 -2.16 5.04 6.36
N LEU A 195 -1.96 4.48 5.17
CA LEU A 195 -1.51 5.20 3.98
C LEU A 195 -2.72 5.56 3.12
N TYR A 196 -2.82 6.82 2.76
CA TYR A 196 -3.81 7.32 1.84
C TYR A 196 -3.17 8.11 0.71
N THR A 197 -3.52 7.78 -0.53
CA THR A 197 -3.18 8.57 -1.71
C THR A 197 -4.46 9.09 -2.36
N GLY A 198 -4.57 10.42 -2.57
CA GLY A 198 -5.76 11.00 -3.18
C GLY A 198 -5.92 12.51 -2.94
N SER A 199 -7.17 12.99 -2.90
CA SER A 199 -7.45 14.41 -2.73
C SER A 199 -7.29 14.90 -1.29
N GLY A 200 -6.84 16.17 -1.12
CA GLY A 200 -6.74 16.79 0.19
C GLY A 200 -8.09 16.95 0.91
N ALA A 201 -9.20 17.03 0.16
CA ALA A 201 -10.54 17.10 0.75
C ALA A 201 -10.88 15.78 1.47
N VAL A 202 -10.67 14.64 0.83
CA VAL A 202 -10.89 13.32 1.43
C VAL A 202 -9.88 13.05 2.55
N ALA A 203 -8.62 13.45 2.39
CA ALA A 203 -7.60 13.31 3.42
C ALA A 203 -8.02 13.91 4.77
N LYS A 204 -8.69 15.08 4.77
CA LYS A 204 -9.21 15.71 6.00
C LYS A 204 -10.24 14.81 6.72
N HIS A 205 -11.09 14.10 5.99
CA HIS A 205 -12.04 13.16 6.58
C HIS A 205 -11.32 11.93 7.15
N ILE A 206 -10.34 11.39 6.41
CA ILE A 206 -9.52 10.27 6.87
C ILE A 206 -8.75 10.64 8.14
N MET A 207 -8.14 11.83 8.21
CA MET A 207 -7.45 12.33 9.40
C MET A 207 -8.38 12.38 10.62
N LYS A 208 -9.62 12.85 10.45
CA LYS A 208 -10.61 12.88 11.54
C LYS A 208 -10.97 11.48 12.01
N SER A 209 -11.24 10.55 11.09
CA SER A 209 -11.57 9.17 11.43
C SER A 209 -10.42 8.44 12.12
N ALA A 210 -9.20 8.60 11.61
CA ALA A 210 -7.99 7.98 12.17
C ALA A 210 -7.66 8.51 13.58
N ALA A 211 -7.95 9.78 13.85
CA ALA A 211 -7.70 10.40 15.15
C ALA A 211 -8.46 9.72 16.30
N GLU A 212 -9.64 9.18 16.08
CA GLU A 212 -10.45 8.47 17.08
C GLU A 212 -9.70 7.25 17.66
N ASN A 213 -8.83 6.62 16.86
CA ASN A 213 -8.03 5.47 17.25
C ASN A 213 -6.52 5.80 17.35
N LEU A 214 -6.13 7.08 17.25
CA LEU A 214 -4.74 7.55 17.24
C LEU A 214 -3.88 6.87 16.16
N VAL A 215 -4.47 6.53 15.02
CA VAL A 215 -3.77 5.87 13.90
C VAL A 215 -2.83 6.85 13.21
N PRO A 216 -1.52 6.56 13.14
CA PRO A 216 -0.57 7.39 12.40
C PRO A 216 -0.87 7.32 10.90
N LEU A 217 -0.68 8.46 10.19
CA LEU A 217 -0.99 8.59 8.77
C LEU A 217 0.23 8.93 7.92
N THR A 218 0.25 8.38 6.71
CA THR A 218 1.00 8.91 5.57
C THR A 218 0.00 9.36 4.52
N LEU A 219 0.09 10.62 4.11
CA LEU A 219 -0.83 11.22 3.15
C LEU A 219 -0.06 11.67 1.91
N GLU A 220 -0.35 11.02 0.78
CA GLU A 220 0.16 11.39 -0.54
C GLU A 220 -0.95 12.12 -1.29
N LEU A 221 -0.77 13.42 -1.49
CA LEU A 221 -1.81 14.32 -1.95
C LEU A 221 -1.45 14.99 -3.28
N GLY A 222 -2.40 15.72 -3.85
CA GLY A 222 -2.19 16.50 -5.06
C GLY A 222 -1.16 17.61 -4.88
N GLY A 223 -0.63 18.09 -5.99
CA GLY A 223 0.35 19.19 -6.06
C GLY A 223 -0.15 20.41 -6.83
N LYS A 224 0.76 21.34 -7.09
CA LYS A 224 0.51 22.58 -7.83
C LYS A 224 1.33 22.60 -9.12
N SER A 225 1.34 21.50 -9.87
CA SER A 225 2.04 21.43 -11.16
C SER A 225 1.36 22.38 -12.16
N PRO A 226 2.05 23.41 -12.67
CA PRO A 226 1.48 24.34 -13.65
C PRO A 226 1.36 23.68 -15.01
N VAL A 227 0.29 23.99 -15.74
CA VAL A 227 0.12 23.64 -17.15
C VAL A 227 0.10 24.93 -17.95
N ILE A 228 0.96 25.03 -18.97
CA ILE A 228 1.02 26.17 -19.88
C ILE A 228 0.51 25.70 -21.24
N ILE A 229 -0.62 26.25 -21.70
CA ILE A 229 -1.19 26.00 -23.01
C ILE A 229 -0.79 27.15 -23.91
N GLY A 230 0.04 26.87 -24.90
CA GLY A 230 0.46 27.85 -25.89
C GLY A 230 -0.66 28.20 -26.88
N GLU A 231 -0.56 29.36 -27.54
CA GLU A 231 -1.56 29.85 -28.51
C GLU A 231 -1.77 28.90 -29.70
N SER A 232 -0.75 28.14 -30.06
CA SER A 232 -0.79 27.14 -31.15
C SER A 232 -1.21 25.74 -30.74
N ALA A 233 -1.62 25.52 -29.49
CA ALA A 233 -2.03 24.20 -29.01
C ALA A 233 -3.35 23.78 -29.66
N ASP A 234 -3.41 22.55 -30.15
CA ASP A 234 -4.67 21.92 -30.54
C ASP A 234 -5.40 21.41 -29.29
N LEU A 235 -6.58 21.99 -29.03
CA LEU A 235 -7.41 21.65 -27.88
C LEU A 235 -8.53 20.65 -28.22
N GLN A 236 -8.59 20.15 -29.48
CA GLN A 236 -9.62 19.22 -29.93
C GLN A 236 -9.15 17.76 -29.95
N VAL A 237 -8.00 17.46 -29.39
CA VAL A 237 -7.44 16.10 -29.31
C VAL A 237 -7.98 15.36 -28.10
#